data_4128f3ca3d239b43acb89ac72e62d80e
#
_entry.id   4128f3ca3d239b43acb89ac72e62d80e
#
_cell.length_a   1.000
_cell.length_b   1.000
_cell.length_c   1.000
_cell.angle_alpha   90.00
_cell.angle_beta   90.00
_cell.angle_gamma   90.00
#
_symmetry.space_group_name_H-M   'P 1'
#
loop_
_entity.id
_entity.type
_entity.pdbx_description
1 polymer ?
#
loop_
_entity_poly.entity_id
_entity_poly.type
_entity_poly.pdbx_seq_one_letter_code
_entity_poly.pdbx_strand_id
1 'polypeptide(L)'
;SINQGCKYYAELVKRAKQLGVDGDSIVQAYNYGGGFLDYVASHGGKYSFELAQAFAEEKSGGVRVTYKNEISIAENGGWRYNYGNMFYVRLVSEYLYAAQFDNETVNAIMNEALKYQGWEYVYGGASPTTSFDCSGLTQWCYGVAGITLPRTAQAQYDVTRHIPFGDAQPGDLVFFQG
;
A
#
# COMPACT_ATOMS: atom_id res chain seq x y z
N SER A 1 -6.74 -3.59 -16.36
CA SER A 1 -5.85 -2.41 -16.50
C SER A 1 -5.58 -1.83 -15.10
N ILE A 2 -4.49 -1.09 -14.93
CA ILE A 2 -4.12 -0.40 -13.68
C ILE A 2 -5.28 0.49 -13.20
N ASN A 3 -5.90 1.27 -14.10
CA ASN A 3 -7.07 2.09 -13.78
C ASN A 3 -8.25 1.31 -13.18
N GLN A 4 -8.47 0.08 -13.63
CA GLN A 4 -9.56 -0.75 -13.13
C GLN A 4 -9.23 -1.29 -11.73
N GLY A 5 -7.97 -1.66 -11.49
CA GLY A 5 -7.47 -2.06 -10.18
C GLY A 5 -7.58 -0.93 -9.14
N CYS A 6 -7.18 0.30 -9.52
CA CYS A 6 -7.30 1.47 -8.65
C CYS A 6 -8.75 1.80 -8.29
N LYS A 7 -9.68 1.73 -9.25
CA LYS A 7 -11.13 1.94 -8.99
C LYS A 7 -11.66 0.90 -8.02
N TYR A 8 -11.35 -0.36 -8.25
CA TYR A 8 -11.78 -1.44 -7.36
C TYR A 8 -11.20 -1.28 -5.94
N TYR A 9 -9.93 -0.92 -5.83
CA TYR A 9 -9.32 -0.65 -4.51
C TYR A 9 -10.00 0.51 -3.79
N ALA A 10 -10.32 1.60 -4.52
CA ALA A 10 -11.05 2.73 -3.95
C ALA A 10 -12.46 2.36 -3.43
N GLU A 11 -13.16 1.46 -4.12
CA GLU A 11 -14.45 0.92 -3.66
C GLU A 11 -14.29 0.10 -2.37
N LEU A 12 -13.24 -0.73 -2.29
CA LEU A 12 -12.93 -1.49 -1.07
C LEU A 12 -12.60 -0.57 0.11
N VAL A 13 -11.82 0.50 -0.12
CA VAL A 13 -11.52 1.52 0.91
C VAL A 13 -12.80 2.17 1.44
N LYS A 14 -13.70 2.57 0.53
CA LYS A 14 -14.99 3.17 0.93
C LYS A 14 -15.83 2.21 1.77
N ARG A 15 -15.90 0.94 1.36
CA ARG A 15 -16.66 -0.09 2.08
C ARG A 15 -16.03 -0.40 3.44
N ALA A 16 -14.71 -0.51 3.51
CA ALA A 16 -13.97 -0.76 4.75
C ALA A 16 -14.23 0.33 5.80
N LYS A 17 -14.24 1.61 5.38
CA LYS A 17 -14.61 2.73 6.25
C LYS A 17 -16.03 2.59 6.81
N GLN A 18 -16.99 2.14 6.01
CA GLN A 18 -18.38 1.92 6.45
C GLN A 18 -18.50 0.77 7.46
N LEU A 19 -17.69 -0.27 7.29
CA LEU A 19 -17.67 -1.47 8.14
C LEU A 19 -16.78 -1.32 9.38
N GLY A 20 -15.93 -0.28 9.44
CA GLY A 20 -14.99 -0.07 10.54
C GLY A 20 -13.84 -1.09 10.59
N VAL A 21 -13.42 -1.61 9.42
CA VAL A 21 -12.32 -2.57 9.32
C VAL A 21 -11.01 -1.88 8.93
N ASP A 22 -9.89 -2.52 9.26
CA ASP A 22 -8.53 -1.97 9.09
C ASP A 22 -7.97 -2.05 7.66
N GLY A 23 -6.76 -1.46 7.46
CA GLY A 23 -6.10 -1.39 6.16
C GLY A 23 -5.69 -2.75 5.60
N ASP A 24 -5.22 -3.66 6.44
CA ASP A 24 -4.80 -5.00 6.03
C ASP A 24 -5.99 -5.83 5.52
N SER A 25 -7.19 -5.59 6.10
CA SER A 25 -8.45 -6.15 5.58
C SER A 25 -8.73 -5.71 4.15
N ILE A 26 -8.43 -4.45 3.80
CA ILE A 26 -8.59 -3.91 2.43
C ILE A 26 -7.61 -4.60 1.48
N VAL A 27 -6.34 -4.72 1.89
CA VAL A 27 -5.30 -5.40 1.11
C VAL A 27 -5.72 -6.84 0.83
N GLN A 28 -6.14 -7.59 1.84
CA GLN A 28 -6.58 -8.97 1.64
C GLN A 28 -7.85 -9.06 0.78
N ALA A 29 -8.81 -8.14 0.97
CA ALA A 29 -10.04 -8.09 0.19
C ALA A 29 -9.78 -7.79 -1.30
N TYR A 30 -8.73 -7.06 -1.64
CA TYR A 30 -8.33 -6.87 -3.03
C TYR A 30 -8.02 -8.19 -3.74
N ASN A 31 -7.47 -9.16 -3.02
CA ASN A 31 -7.19 -10.51 -3.52
C ASN A 31 -8.39 -11.47 -3.40
N TYR A 32 -9.17 -11.37 -2.32
CA TYR A 32 -10.27 -12.29 -2.02
C TYR A 32 -11.64 -11.84 -2.52
N GLY A 33 -11.76 -10.57 -2.90
CA GLY A 33 -13.05 -9.94 -3.15
C GLY A 33 -13.64 -9.27 -1.91
N GLY A 34 -14.57 -8.33 -2.15
CA GLY A 34 -15.14 -7.46 -1.10
C GLY A 34 -15.89 -8.18 0.03
N GLY A 35 -16.33 -9.43 -0.18
CA GLY A 35 -16.96 -10.23 0.86
C GLY A 35 -16.05 -10.55 2.05
N PHE A 36 -14.73 -10.45 1.89
CA PHE A 36 -13.79 -10.60 3.00
C PHE A 36 -13.91 -9.45 4.01
N LEU A 37 -14.25 -8.24 3.59
CA LEU A 37 -14.46 -7.11 4.51
C LEU A 37 -15.64 -7.38 5.46
N ASP A 38 -16.75 -7.95 4.96
CA ASP A 38 -17.89 -8.32 5.80
C ASP A 38 -17.54 -9.43 6.77
N TYR A 39 -16.75 -10.40 6.29
CA TYR A 39 -16.25 -11.49 7.13
C TYR A 39 -15.41 -10.96 8.29
N VAL A 40 -14.44 -10.07 8.03
CA VAL A 40 -13.62 -9.45 9.09
C VAL A 40 -14.47 -8.60 10.02
N ALA A 41 -15.40 -7.81 9.50
CA ALA A 41 -16.30 -6.99 10.32
C ALA A 41 -17.11 -7.84 11.31
N SER A 42 -17.58 -9.02 10.90
CA SER A 42 -18.30 -9.95 11.78
C SER A 42 -17.39 -10.68 12.80
N HIS A 43 -16.08 -10.58 12.65
CA HIS A 43 -15.06 -11.20 13.50
C HIS A 43 -14.18 -10.19 14.24
N GLY A 44 -14.71 -9.01 14.57
CA GLY A 44 -14.03 -8.03 15.39
C GLY A 44 -13.35 -6.87 14.64
N GLY A 45 -13.48 -6.81 13.32
CA GLY A 45 -13.10 -5.65 12.50
C GLY A 45 -11.60 -5.49 12.22
N LYS A 46 -10.78 -6.44 12.67
CA LYS A 46 -9.32 -6.43 12.44
C LYS A 46 -8.86 -7.64 11.67
N TYR A 47 -8.00 -7.41 10.70
CA TYR A 47 -7.32 -8.49 9.97
C TYR A 47 -6.48 -9.35 10.90
N SER A 48 -6.48 -10.65 10.65
CA SER A 48 -5.43 -11.57 11.09
C SER A 48 -5.18 -12.63 10.01
N PHE A 49 -4.01 -13.25 10.06
CA PHE A 49 -3.67 -14.34 9.12
C PHE A 49 -4.63 -15.52 9.28
N GLU A 50 -5.04 -15.83 10.51
CA GLU A 50 -5.98 -16.89 10.85
C GLU A 50 -7.37 -16.64 10.20
N LEU A 51 -7.85 -15.38 10.20
CA LEU A 51 -9.08 -15.01 9.49
C LEU A 51 -8.95 -15.16 7.98
N ALA A 52 -7.82 -14.76 7.41
CA ALA A 52 -7.56 -14.95 5.98
C ALA A 52 -7.49 -16.43 5.62
N GLN A 53 -6.86 -17.25 6.45
CA GLN A 53 -6.78 -18.70 6.28
C GLN A 53 -8.15 -19.35 6.38
N ALA A 54 -8.92 -19.05 7.43
CA ALA A 54 -10.25 -19.62 7.66
C ALA A 54 -11.23 -19.27 6.54
N PHE A 55 -11.20 -18.02 6.06
CA PHE A 55 -12.00 -17.61 4.91
C PHE A 55 -11.63 -18.39 3.64
N ALA A 56 -10.34 -18.53 3.36
CA ALA A 56 -9.89 -19.30 2.20
C ALA A 56 -10.23 -20.79 2.31
N GLU A 57 -10.16 -21.36 3.50
CA GLU A 57 -10.58 -22.74 3.78
C GLU A 57 -12.07 -22.93 3.47
N GLU A 58 -12.93 -22.06 4.00
CA GLU A 58 -14.38 -22.09 3.73
C GLU A 58 -14.68 -21.98 2.23
N LYS A 59 -14.09 -20.99 1.56
CA LYS A 59 -14.37 -20.70 0.14
C LYS A 59 -13.80 -21.77 -0.82
N SER A 60 -12.74 -22.45 -0.43
CA SER A 60 -12.15 -23.55 -1.21
C SER A 60 -12.77 -24.91 -0.92
N GLY A 61 -13.64 -25.04 0.10
CA GLY A 61 -14.11 -26.31 0.61
C GLY A 61 -12.97 -27.16 1.23
N GLY A 62 -11.94 -26.51 1.79
CA GLY A 62 -10.78 -27.18 2.37
C GLY A 62 -9.72 -27.66 1.36
N VAL A 63 -9.91 -27.40 0.06
CA VAL A 63 -8.97 -27.84 -0.98
C VAL A 63 -7.66 -27.06 -0.88
N ARG A 64 -6.53 -27.77 -0.79
CA ARG A 64 -5.18 -27.22 -0.72
C ARG A 64 -4.44 -27.41 -2.03
N VAL A 65 -3.57 -26.45 -2.35
CA VAL A 65 -2.66 -26.49 -3.50
C VAL A 65 -1.23 -26.17 -3.07
N THR A 66 -0.27 -26.72 -3.79
CA THR A 66 1.14 -26.40 -3.57
C THR A 66 1.39 -24.92 -3.87
N TYR A 67 2.10 -24.24 -2.97
CA TYR A 67 2.48 -22.85 -3.12
C TYR A 67 3.85 -22.65 -2.48
N LYS A 68 4.89 -22.76 -3.29
CA LYS A 68 6.29 -22.67 -2.81
C LYS A 68 6.80 -21.25 -2.94
N ASN A 69 6.68 -20.46 -1.89
CA ASN A 69 7.44 -19.23 -1.68
C ASN A 69 7.99 -19.23 -0.24
N GLU A 70 8.91 -18.34 0.05
CA GLU A 70 9.62 -18.32 1.34
C GLU A 70 8.67 -18.20 2.53
N ILE A 71 7.66 -17.32 2.47
CA ILE A 71 6.67 -17.15 3.54
C ILE A 71 5.87 -18.42 3.76
N SER A 72 5.36 -19.03 2.70
CA SER A 72 4.53 -20.23 2.82
C SER A 72 5.32 -21.47 3.25
N ILE A 73 6.60 -21.57 2.83
CA ILE A 73 7.49 -22.64 3.26
C ILE A 73 7.74 -22.53 4.76
N ALA A 74 8.05 -21.31 5.25
CA ALA A 74 8.29 -21.06 6.66
C ALA A 74 7.03 -21.27 7.53
N GLU A 75 5.85 -20.87 7.02
CA GLU A 75 4.60 -20.94 7.77
C GLU A 75 4.04 -22.36 7.87
N ASN A 76 4.00 -23.08 6.74
CA ASN A 76 3.26 -24.35 6.69
C ASN A 76 3.84 -25.42 5.77
N GLY A 77 5.04 -25.22 5.26
CA GLY A 77 5.70 -26.19 4.36
C GLY A 77 5.36 -26.00 2.87
N GLY A 78 4.79 -24.87 2.48
CA GLY A 78 4.65 -24.49 1.07
C GLY A 78 3.33 -24.86 0.41
N TRP A 79 2.21 -24.58 1.08
CA TRP A 79 0.87 -24.74 0.51
C TRP A 79 -0.04 -23.55 0.84
N ARG A 80 -1.14 -23.42 0.12
CA ARG A 80 -2.26 -22.53 0.43
C ARG A 80 -3.59 -23.19 0.07
N TYR A 81 -4.68 -22.64 0.58
CA TYR A 81 -6.00 -23.04 0.10
C TYR A 81 -6.23 -22.59 -1.35
N ASN A 82 -7.01 -23.36 -2.11
CA ASN A 82 -7.32 -23.09 -3.51
C ASN A 82 -8.39 -21.99 -3.65
N TYR A 83 -8.14 -20.85 -2.97
CA TYR A 83 -8.96 -19.64 -3.04
C TYR A 83 -8.07 -18.41 -2.78
N GLY A 84 -7.84 -17.62 -3.81
CA GLY A 84 -6.95 -16.47 -3.71
C GLY A 84 -5.60 -16.81 -3.06
N ASN A 85 -5.03 -15.89 -2.29
CA ASN A 85 -3.78 -16.10 -1.58
C ASN A 85 -3.87 -15.61 -0.12
N MET A 86 -3.90 -16.53 0.86
CA MET A 86 -3.95 -16.20 2.29
C MET A 86 -2.71 -15.45 2.80
N PHE A 87 -1.61 -15.49 2.05
CA PHE A 87 -0.37 -14.76 2.35
C PHE A 87 -0.32 -13.36 1.72
N TYR A 88 -1.40 -12.91 1.06
CA TYR A 88 -1.36 -11.70 0.23
C TYR A 88 -0.94 -10.45 0.99
N VAL A 89 -1.44 -10.24 2.21
CA VAL A 89 -1.03 -9.12 3.07
C VAL A 89 0.46 -9.20 3.37
N ARG A 90 0.99 -10.36 3.76
CA ARG A 90 2.42 -10.53 4.06
C ARG A 90 3.29 -10.24 2.83
N LEU A 91 2.89 -10.74 1.66
CA LEU A 91 3.59 -10.47 0.39
C LEU A 91 3.60 -8.99 0.03
N VAL A 92 2.44 -8.32 0.15
CA VAL A 92 2.35 -6.87 -0.09
C VAL A 92 3.19 -6.12 0.94
N SER A 93 3.16 -6.53 2.20
CA SER A 93 3.97 -5.95 3.27
C SER A 93 5.47 -6.09 2.99
N GLU A 94 5.93 -7.22 2.45
CA GLU A 94 7.35 -7.35 2.04
C GLU A 94 7.74 -6.29 1.02
N TYR A 95 6.89 -5.99 0.04
CA TYR A 95 7.15 -4.89 -0.90
C TYR A 95 7.08 -3.51 -0.25
N LEU A 96 6.20 -3.34 0.76
CA LEU A 96 6.07 -2.08 1.49
C LEU A 96 7.16 -1.91 2.56
N TYR A 97 7.64 -3.01 3.17
CA TYR A 97 8.63 -3.02 4.26
C TYR A 97 10.03 -3.48 3.80
N ALA A 98 10.17 -4.20 2.68
CA ALA A 98 11.45 -4.46 2.04
C ALA A 98 12.07 -3.21 1.42
N ALA A 99 11.30 -2.15 1.36
CA ALA A 99 11.83 -0.80 1.34
C ALA A 99 12.39 -0.37 2.73
N GLN A 100 13.14 -1.20 3.42
CA GLN A 100 14.29 -0.71 4.17
C GLN A 100 15.28 -0.30 3.08
N PHE A 101 15.11 0.92 2.64
CA PHE A 101 16.03 1.53 1.71
C PHE A 101 17.38 1.56 2.42
N ASP A 102 18.44 1.06 1.81
CA ASP A 102 19.82 1.10 2.32
C ASP A 102 20.31 2.54 2.63
N ASN A 103 19.46 3.51 2.43
CA ASN A 103 19.67 4.93 2.63
C ASN A 103 18.71 5.47 3.68
N GLU A 104 19.24 5.91 4.83
CA GLU A 104 18.47 6.50 5.93
C GLU A 104 17.59 7.68 5.49
N THR A 105 18.06 8.49 4.54
CA THR A 105 17.31 9.62 3.98
C THR A 105 16.07 9.16 3.25
N VAL A 106 16.19 8.14 2.40
CA VAL A 106 15.05 7.56 1.67
C VAL A 106 14.06 6.92 2.65
N ASN A 107 14.55 6.21 3.68
CA ASN A 107 13.73 5.67 4.74
C ASN A 107 12.92 6.77 5.46
N ALA A 108 13.55 7.90 5.79
CA ALA A 108 12.86 9.01 6.45
C ALA A 108 11.76 9.60 5.55
N ILE A 109 12.05 9.83 4.26
CA ILE A 109 11.07 10.33 3.28
C ILE A 109 9.87 9.40 3.15
N MET A 110 10.12 8.11 2.93
CA MET A 110 9.07 7.12 2.68
C MET A 110 8.23 6.84 3.93
N ASN A 111 8.86 6.72 5.10
CA ASN A 111 8.15 6.54 6.36
C ASN A 111 7.26 7.74 6.68
N GLU A 112 7.68 8.95 6.33
CA GLU A 112 6.84 10.14 6.48
C GLU A 112 5.67 10.10 5.49
N ALA A 113 5.92 9.81 4.21
CA ALA A 113 4.90 9.78 3.17
C ALA A 113 3.79 8.75 3.46
N LEU A 114 4.14 7.57 3.98
CA LEU A 114 3.19 6.51 4.30
C LEU A 114 2.19 6.88 5.41
N LYS A 115 2.52 7.84 6.29
CA LYS A 115 1.58 8.34 7.33
C LYS A 115 0.34 9.00 6.72
N TYR A 116 0.47 9.52 5.51
CA TYR A 116 -0.58 10.30 4.83
C TYR A 116 -1.35 9.49 3.79
N GLN A 117 -1.12 8.19 3.73
CA GLN A 117 -1.84 7.31 2.82
C GLN A 117 -3.35 7.35 3.10
N GLY A 118 -4.12 7.59 2.04
CA GLY A 118 -5.58 7.71 2.13
C GLY A 118 -6.11 9.06 2.61
N TRP A 119 -5.23 10.05 2.84
CA TRP A 119 -5.65 11.41 3.14
C TRP A 119 -6.27 12.08 1.90
N GLU A 120 -7.19 13.02 2.14
CA GLU A 120 -7.83 13.79 1.07
C GLU A 120 -6.80 14.72 0.39
N TYR A 121 -6.85 14.76 -0.94
CA TYR A 121 -6.08 15.73 -1.72
C TYR A 121 -6.68 17.13 -1.54
N VAL A 122 -5.87 18.09 -1.11
CA VAL A 122 -6.27 19.50 -0.95
C VAL A 122 -5.33 20.37 -1.77
N TYR A 123 -5.88 21.03 -2.80
CA TYR A 123 -5.11 21.96 -3.62
C TYR A 123 -4.51 23.09 -2.78
N GLY A 124 -3.20 23.31 -2.91
CA GLY A 124 -2.45 24.27 -2.09
C GLY A 124 -2.03 23.74 -0.72
N GLY A 125 -2.49 22.57 -0.30
CA GLY A 125 -2.10 21.94 0.96
C GLY A 125 -0.64 21.49 0.95
N ALA A 126 0.09 21.69 2.06
CA ALA A 126 1.50 21.39 2.16
C ALA A 126 1.96 20.97 3.57
N SER A 127 1.03 20.58 4.44
CA SER A 127 1.32 20.17 5.81
C SER A 127 0.24 19.24 6.36
N PRO A 128 0.52 18.50 7.46
CA PRO A 128 -0.49 17.67 8.12
C PRO A 128 -1.74 18.44 8.58
N THR A 129 -1.62 19.74 8.82
CA THR A 129 -2.77 20.57 9.25
C THR A 129 -3.67 21.02 8.10
N THR A 130 -3.14 21.04 6.88
CA THR A 130 -3.87 21.48 5.68
C THR A 130 -4.22 20.33 4.75
N SER A 131 -3.76 19.11 5.03
CA SER A 131 -3.60 18.06 4.03
C SER A 131 -2.63 18.46 2.91
N PHE A 132 -2.62 17.78 1.79
CA PHE A 132 -1.57 17.91 0.79
C PHE A 132 -2.12 17.97 -0.63
N ASP A 133 -1.46 18.76 -1.48
CA ASP A 133 -1.42 18.50 -2.91
C ASP A 133 -0.16 17.68 -3.27
N CYS A 134 0.02 17.34 -4.55
CA CYS A 134 1.10 16.47 -5.00
C CYS A 134 2.49 16.99 -4.61
N SER A 135 2.79 18.26 -4.90
CA SER A 135 4.09 18.87 -4.62
C SER A 135 4.25 19.31 -3.16
N GLY A 136 3.15 19.57 -2.46
CA GLY A 136 3.16 19.83 -1.02
C GLY A 136 3.53 18.59 -0.22
N LEU A 137 3.02 17.41 -0.60
CA LEU A 137 3.39 16.16 0.03
C LEU A 137 4.89 15.85 -0.16
N THR A 138 5.39 15.94 -1.39
CA THR A 138 6.81 15.71 -1.65
C THR A 138 7.69 16.72 -0.91
N GLN A 139 7.34 18.02 -0.94
CA GLN A 139 8.06 19.05 -0.21
C GLN A 139 8.15 18.74 1.29
N TRP A 140 7.03 18.34 1.90
CA TRP A 140 6.98 18.00 3.32
C TRP A 140 7.85 16.79 3.66
N CYS A 141 7.68 15.68 2.93
CA CYS A 141 8.39 14.43 3.21
C CYS A 141 9.91 14.57 3.05
N TYR A 142 10.35 15.25 1.99
CA TYR A 142 11.76 15.53 1.79
C TYR A 142 12.30 16.52 2.85
N GLY A 143 11.48 17.47 3.28
CA GLY A 143 11.81 18.41 4.36
C GLY A 143 12.10 17.70 5.68
N VAL A 144 11.36 16.67 6.03
CA VAL A 144 11.60 15.83 7.22
C VAL A 144 12.98 15.14 7.14
N ALA A 145 13.42 14.78 5.94
CA ALA A 145 14.75 14.21 5.71
C ALA A 145 15.87 15.29 5.54
N GLY A 146 15.55 16.56 5.78
CA GLY A 146 16.50 17.68 5.67
C GLY A 146 16.74 18.18 4.24
N ILE A 147 15.95 17.75 3.27
CA ILE A 147 16.06 18.17 1.87
C ILE A 147 14.98 19.20 1.56
N THR A 148 15.38 20.41 1.18
CA THR A 148 14.46 21.48 0.82
C THR A 148 14.08 21.38 -0.65
N LEU A 149 12.79 21.15 -0.94
CA LEU A 149 12.23 21.22 -2.29
C LEU A 149 11.41 22.50 -2.48
N PRO A 150 11.36 23.05 -3.71
CA PRO A 150 10.44 24.13 -4.04
C PRO A 150 8.98 23.74 -3.86
N ARG A 151 8.08 24.73 -3.78
CA ARG A 151 6.66 24.48 -3.51
C ARG A 151 5.89 23.83 -4.66
N THR A 152 6.21 24.17 -5.90
CA THR A 152 5.44 23.70 -7.07
C THR A 152 6.09 22.52 -7.75
N ALA A 153 5.28 21.63 -8.35
CA ALA A 153 5.79 20.46 -9.08
C ALA A 153 6.75 20.86 -10.21
N GLN A 154 6.45 21.93 -10.96
CA GLN A 154 7.34 22.42 -12.01
C GLN A 154 8.68 22.85 -11.43
N ALA A 155 8.69 23.64 -10.35
CA ALA A 155 9.95 24.07 -9.74
C ALA A 155 10.74 22.91 -9.14
N GLN A 156 10.07 21.87 -8.62
CA GLN A 156 10.73 20.64 -8.16
C GLN A 156 11.38 19.91 -9.34
N TYR A 157 10.68 19.81 -10.47
CA TYR A 157 11.22 19.24 -11.69
C TYR A 157 12.46 20.00 -12.16
N ASP A 158 12.41 21.33 -12.18
CA ASP A 158 13.49 22.19 -12.68
C ASP A 158 14.79 22.09 -11.86
N VAL A 159 14.70 21.76 -10.56
CA VAL A 159 15.88 21.65 -9.67
C VAL A 159 16.37 20.21 -9.51
N THR A 160 15.67 19.22 -10.04
CA THR A 160 16.06 17.80 -9.93
C THR A 160 16.86 17.33 -11.14
N ARG A 161 17.71 16.32 -10.94
CA ARG A 161 18.40 15.67 -12.05
C ARG A 161 17.44 14.72 -12.75
N HIS A 162 17.25 14.92 -14.05
CA HIS A 162 16.40 14.02 -14.85
C HIS A 162 17.15 12.75 -15.22
N ILE A 163 16.51 11.63 -14.98
CA ILE A 163 17.02 10.28 -15.29
C ILE A 163 15.98 9.51 -16.12
N PRO A 164 16.40 8.52 -16.94
CA PRO A 164 15.45 7.61 -17.58
C PRO A 164 14.62 6.85 -16.53
N PHE A 165 13.36 6.57 -16.85
CA PHE A 165 12.46 5.84 -15.93
C PHE A 165 13.02 4.46 -15.55
N GLY A 166 13.74 3.80 -16.44
CA GLY A 166 14.38 2.50 -16.16
C GLY A 166 15.50 2.55 -15.10
N ASP A 167 16.04 3.74 -14.83
CA ASP A 167 17.12 3.95 -13.85
C ASP A 167 16.57 4.48 -12.50
N ALA A 168 15.25 4.66 -12.40
CA ALA A 168 14.62 5.20 -11.20
C ALA A 168 14.85 4.28 -10.00
N GLN A 169 15.16 4.89 -8.87
CA GLN A 169 15.39 4.22 -7.59
C GLN A 169 14.34 4.66 -6.57
N PRO A 170 14.13 3.88 -5.51
CA PRO A 170 13.31 4.30 -4.39
C PRO A 170 13.78 5.65 -3.84
N GLY A 171 12.84 6.58 -3.66
CA GLY A 171 13.12 7.95 -3.26
C GLY A 171 13.25 8.94 -4.41
N ASP A 172 13.24 8.51 -5.67
CA ASP A 172 13.18 9.41 -6.81
C ASP A 172 11.76 9.97 -7.02
N LEU A 173 11.68 11.20 -7.54
CA LEU A 173 10.42 11.85 -7.87
C LEU A 173 9.99 11.48 -9.29
N VAL A 174 8.71 11.19 -9.46
CA VAL A 174 8.09 10.95 -10.77
C VAL A 174 7.21 12.15 -11.11
N PHE A 175 7.44 12.74 -12.27
CA PHE A 175 6.68 13.87 -12.79
C PHE A 175 5.85 13.43 -14.01
N PHE A 176 4.59 13.82 -14.03
CA PHE A 176 3.68 13.57 -15.15
C PHE A 176 3.43 14.88 -15.89
N GLN A 177 3.48 14.85 -17.21
CA GLN A 177 2.98 15.97 -18.01
C GLN A 177 1.46 15.94 -17.97
N GLY A 178 0.86 17.05 -17.52
CA GLY A 178 -0.57 17.30 -17.52
C GLY A 178 -1.07 17.79 -18.87
#